data_a5fb1e656a5efd177d4e6bf3ce482629
#
_entry.id   a5fb1e656a5efd177d4e6bf3ce482629
#
_cell.length_a   1.000
_cell.length_b   1.000
_cell.length_c   1.000
_cell.angle_alpha   90.00
_cell.angle_beta   90.00
_cell.angle_gamma   90.00
#
_symmetry.space_group_name_H-M   'P 1'
#
loop_
_entity.id
_entity.type
_entity.pdbx_description
1 polymer ?
#
loop_
_entity_poly.entity_id
_entity_poly.type
_entity_poly.pdbx_seq_one_letter_code
_entity_poly.pdbx_strand_id
1 'polypeptide(L)'
;MNLDVMILDERLRAQMPAYATPGSAGLSYVREIATVTLGPVLFVLFIVVLVSAWSNAVNFTDGLDGLATGSCTMIFGAFTLVNIWQYNQWCGRTSTAGPLCYEVRDPNDLAMVAIAFAGACFGFLWWNAKPAKIFMGDTGSMAIGAALAGLS
;
A
#
# COMPACT_ATOMS: atom_id res chain seq x y z
N MET A 1 -34.99 15.05 -17.27
CA MET A 1 -33.84 14.87 -16.35
C MET A 1 -33.54 16.27 -15.82
N ASN A 2 -33.73 16.50 -14.53
CA ASN A 2 -33.83 17.85 -13.96
C ASN A 2 -32.43 18.45 -13.78
N LEU A 3 -32.18 19.64 -14.36
CA LEU A 3 -30.86 20.32 -14.36
C LEU A 3 -30.36 20.55 -12.92
N ASP A 4 -31.29 20.81 -11.99
CA ASP A 4 -30.99 21.03 -10.58
C ASP A 4 -30.39 19.78 -9.90
N VAL A 5 -30.81 18.58 -10.32
CA VAL A 5 -30.28 17.30 -9.79
C VAL A 5 -28.85 17.08 -10.29
N MET A 6 -28.54 17.45 -11.52
CA MET A 6 -27.16 17.37 -12.05
C MET A 6 -26.20 18.33 -11.35
N ILE A 7 -26.64 19.57 -11.08
CA ILE A 7 -25.82 20.57 -10.40
C ILE A 7 -25.58 20.17 -8.93
N LEU A 8 -26.59 19.56 -8.28
CA LEU A 8 -26.45 19.03 -6.93
C LEU A 8 -25.48 17.85 -6.87
N ASP A 9 -25.53 16.94 -7.86
CA ASP A 9 -24.62 15.79 -7.95
C ASP A 9 -23.16 16.24 -8.19
N GLU A 10 -22.92 17.23 -9.03
CA GLU A 10 -21.58 17.82 -9.21
C GLU A 10 -21.07 18.53 -7.94
N ARG A 11 -21.95 19.27 -7.24
CA ARG A 11 -21.57 19.94 -5.98
C ARG A 11 -21.29 18.93 -4.87
N LEU A 12 -22.07 17.85 -4.79
CA LEU A 12 -21.84 16.77 -3.83
C LEU A 12 -20.54 16.02 -4.15
N ARG A 13 -20.23 15.76 -5.43
CA ARG A 13 -18.96 15.17 -5.86
C ARG A 13 -17.76 16.06 -5.56
N ALA A 14 -17.90 17.38 -5.73
CA ALA A 14 -16.85 18.32 -5.38
C ALA A 14 -16.63 18.47 -3.85
N GLN A 15 -17.62 18.11 -3.04
CA GLN A 15 -17.55 18.09 -1.57
C GLN A 15 -17.16 16.73 -1.00
N MET A 16 -17.18 15.66 -1.82
CA MET A 16 -16.68 14.37 -1.36
C MET A 16 -15.16 14.47 -1.20
N PRO A 17 -14.64 14.21 -0.01
CA PRO A 17 -13.20 14.17 0.17
C PRO A 17 -12.59 13.10 -0.75
N ALA A 18 -11.38 13.35 -1.25
CA ALA A 18 -10.71 12.52 -2.25
C ALA A 18 -10.61 11.02 -1.89
N TYR A 19 -10.74 10.70 -0.60
CA TYR A 19 -10.78 9.32 -0.09
C TYR A 19 -12.11 8.58 -0.35
N ALA A 20 -13.17 9.26 -0.79
CA ALA A 20 -14.45 8.62 -1.11
C ALA A 20 -14.45 8.00 -2.52
N THR A 21 -13.45 8.23 -3.35
CA THR A 21 -13.30 7.55 -4.63
C THR A 21 -12.61 6.20 -4.44
N PRO A 22 -13.20 5.08 -4.92
CA PRO A 22 -12.64 3.75 -4.74
C PRO A 22 -11.40 3.50 -5.61
N GLY A 23 -10.33 4.22 -5.38
CA GLY A 23 -9.05 4.11 -6.08
C GLY A 23 -8.83 5.27 -7.05
N SER A 24 -7.72 5.97 -6.87
CA SER A 24 -7.24 6.92 -7.87
C SER A 24 -6.58 6.12 -9.01
N ALA A 25 -7.02 6.30 -10.25
CA ALA A 25 -6.35 5.75 -11.43
C ALA A 25 -5.06 6.52 -11.79
N GLY A 26 -4.59 7.39 -10.90
CA GLY A 26 -3.38 8.18 -11.08
C GLY A 26 -2.17 7.48 -10.45
N LEU A 27 -1.09 7.35 -11.22
CA LEU A 27 0.21 6.94 -10.70
C LEU A 27 0.96 8.18 -10.21
N SER A 28 1.27 8.22 -8.92
CA SER A 28 2.09 9.27 -8.32
C SER A 28 3.42 8.66 -7.85
N TYR A 29 4.52 9.04 -8.49
CA TYR A 29 5.86 8.54 -8.14
C TYR A 29 6.52 9.33 -7.01
N VAL A 30 6.36 10.63 -7.01
CA VAL A 30 6.95 11.53 -6.01
C VAL A 30 6.07 12.76 -5.94
N ARG A 31 5.16 12.87 -4.97
CA ARG A 31 4.19 13.96 -4.90
C ARG A 31 3.44 14.16 -6.23
N GLU A 32 2.29 14.76 -6.22
CA GLU A 32 1.41 15.00 -7.37
C GLU A 32 1.99 15.94 -8.44
N ILE A 33 3.24 15.73 -8.88
CA ILE A 33 3.91 16.59 -9.87
C ILE A 33 3.43 16.27 -11.28
N ALA A 34 3.01 15.04 -11.55
CA ALA A 34 2.37 14.65 -12.81
C ALA A 34 1.48 13.42 -12.56
N THR A 35 0.18 13.59 -12.65
CA THR A 35 -0.77 12.48 -12.61
C THR A 35 -0.88 11.84 -14.00
N VAL A 36 -0.25 10.71 -14.19
CA VAL A 36 -0.56 9.85 -15.32
C VAL A 36 -1.84 9.10 -15.01
N THR A 37 -2.95 9.51 -15.61
CA THR A 37 -4.24 8.83 -15.45
C THR A 37 -4.30 7.63 -16.40
N LEU A 38 -4.41 6.44 -15.84
CA LEU A 38 -4.63 5.20 -16.59
C LEU A 38 -6.11 5.03 -16.89
N GLY A 39 -6.44 4.65 -18.14
CA GLY A 39 -7.78 4.18 -18.45
C GLY A 39 -8.13 2.92 -17.64
N PRO A 40 -9.42 2.59 -17.43
CA PRO A 40 -9.83 1.53 -16.51
C PRO A 40 -9.24 0.15 -16.86
N VAL A 41 -9.13 -0.17 -18.15
CA VAL A 41 -8.54 -1.44 -18.59
C VAL A 41 -7.04 -1.49 -18.29
N LEU A 42 -6.32 -0.40 -18.60
CA LEU A 42 -4.88 -0.31 -18.35
C LEU A 42 -4.57 -0.31 -16.85
N PHE A 43 -5.43 0.28 -16.04
CA PHE A 43 -5.31 0.27 -14.57
C PHE A 43 -5.45 -1.16 -14.02
N VAL A 44 -6.47 -1.92 -14.46
CA VAL A 44 -6.63 -3.33 -14.04
C VAL A 44 -5.43 -4.17 -14.46
N LEU A 45 -4.96 -4.01 -15.70
CA LEU A 45 -3.78 -4.72 -16.18
C LEU A 45 -2.54 -4.39 -15.34
N PHE A 46 -2.35 -3.13 -15.01
CA PHE A 46 -1.27 -2.68 -14.13
C PHE A 46 -1.31 -3.34 -12.75
N ILE A 47 -2.49 -3.37 -12.09
CA ILE A 47 -2.66 -4.05 -10.80
C ILE A 47 -2.35 -5.54 -10.90
N VAL A 48 -2.83 -6.22 -11.93
CA VAL A 48 -2.54 -7.66 -12.14
C VAL A 48 -1.04 -7.90 -12.28
N VAL A 49 -0.35 -7.07 -13.07
CA VAL A 49 1.11 -7.17 -13.24
C VAL A 49 1.83 -6.87 -11.92
N LEU A 50 1.42 -5.84 -11.20
CA LEU A 50 2.02 -5.43 -9.92
C LEU A 50 1.91 -6.55 -8.88
N VAL A 51 0.70 -7.06 -8.66
CA VAL A 51 0.46 -8.16 -7.69
C VAL A 51 1.21 -9.41 -8.10
N SER A 52 1.20 -9.78 -9.39
CA SER A 52 1.94 -10.94 -9.87
C SER A 52 3.45 -10.77 -9.69
N ALA A 53 3.98 -9.59 -9.99
CA ALA A 53 5.41 -9.31 -9.84
C ALA A 53 5.86 -9.41 -8.38
N TRP A 54 5.15 -8.77 -7.44
CA TRP A 54 5.46 -8.83 -6.02
C TRP A 54 5.33 -10.25 -5.46
N SER A 55 4.24 -10.96 -5.79
CA SER A 55 4.02 -12.33 -5.31
C SER A 55 5.13 -13.27 -5.78
N ASN A 56 5.50 -13.19 -7.05
CA ASN A 56 6.60 -14.01 -7.58
C ASN A 56 7.96 -13.60 -7.00
N ALA A 57 8.21 -12.30 -6.81
CA ALA A 57 9.46 -11.83 -6.24
C ALA A 57 9.69 -12.38 -4.83
N VAL A 58 8.67 -12.35 -3.97
CA VAL A 58 8.78 -12.92 -2.62
C VAL A 58 8.92 -14.44 -2.68
N ASN A 59 8.17 -15.12 -3.56
CA ASN A 59 8.26 -16.56 -3.73
C ASN A 59 9.67 -17.01 -4.19
N PHE A 60 10.27 -16.31 -5.15
CA PHE A 60 11.65 -16.61 -5.56
C PHE A 60 12.68 -16.33 -4.46
N THR A 61 12.40 -15.37 -3.58
CA THR A 61 13.28 -15.05 -2.45
C THR A 61 13.21 -16.12 -1.36
N ASP A 62 12.13 -16.91 -1.28
CA ASP A 62 11.93 -17.97 -0.28
C ASP A 62 12.77 -19.25 -0.55
N GLY A 63 13.85 -19.11 -1.31
CA GLY A 63 14.78 -20.21 -1.59
C GLY A 63 15.86 -20.45 -0.53
N LEU A 64 16.02 -19.56 0.44
CA LEU A 64 17.02 -19.65 1.51
C LEU A 64 16.38 -19.37 2.88
N ASP A 65 16.80 -20.17 3.88
CA ASP A 65 16.32 -20.07 5.27
C ASP A 65 16.35 -18.64 5.79
N GLY A 66 15.19 -18.08 6.13
CA GLY A 66 15.04 -16.78 6.73
C GLY A 66 15.19 -15.57 5.76
N LEU A 67 15.58 -15.80 4.52
CA LEU A 67 15.84 -14.68 3.59
C LEU A 67 14.57 -13.92 3.22
N ALA A 68 13.54 -14.61 2.74
CA ALA A 68 12.27 -14.01 2.38
C ALA A 68 11.62 -13.32 3.58
N THR A 69 11.53 -14.04 4.70
CA THR A 69 10.90 -13.53 5.92
C THR A 69 11.64 -12.34 6.50
N GLY A 70 12.97 -12.38 6.53
CA GLY A 70 13.81 -11.30 7.03
C GLY A 70 13.72 -10.05 6.17
N SER A 71 13.80 -10.19 4.84
CA SER A 71 13.64 -9.05 3.92
C SER A 71 12.24 -8.46 3.98
N CYS A 72 11.19 -9.27 4.01
CA CYS A 72 9.81 -8.79 4.15
C CYS A 72 9.58 -8.05 5.48
N THR A 73 10.17 -8.53 6.59
CA THR A 73 10.12 -7.82 7.87
C THR A 73 10.70 -6.41 7.76
N MET A 74 11.85 -6.25 7.10
CA MET A 74 12.47 -4.94 6.89
C MET A 74 11.64 -4.04 5.97
N ILE A 75 11.08 -4.59 4.89
CA ILE A 75 10.24 -3.84 3.94
C ILE A 75 8.97 -3.36 4.62
N PHE A 76 8.23 -4.21 5.31
CA PHE A 76 7.03 -3.81 6.06
C PHE A 76 7.35 -2.81 7.17
N GLY A 77 8.50 -2.95 7.84
CA GLY A 77 8.99 -1.96 8.80
C GLY A 77 9.24 -0.60 8.13
N ALA A 78 9.84 -0.57 6.96
CA ALA A 78 10.03 0.66 6.18
C ALA A 78 8.70 1.27 5.76
N PHE A 79 7.74 0.49 5.25
CA PHE A 79 6.38 0.97 4.94
C PHE A 79 5.69 1.56 6.17
N THR A 80 5.84 0.93 7.34
CA THR A 80 5.30 1.48 8.60
C THR A 80 5.86 2.87 8.89
N LEU A 81 7.18 3.05 8.79
CA LEU A 81 7.82 4.35 9.03
C LEU A 81 7.41 5.40 8.00
N VAL A 82 7.35 5.03 6.72
CA VAL A 82 6.90 5.92 5.64
C VAL A 82 5.45 6.35 5.87
N ASN A 83 4.55 5.43 6.18
CA ASN A 83 3.13 5.75 6.42
C ASN A 83 2.93 6.63 7.67
N ILE A 84 3.70 6.41 8.75
CA ILE A 84 3.69 7.29 9.93
C ILE A 84 4.19 8.70 9.55
N TRP A 85 5.24 8.78 8.75
CA TRP A 85 5.74 10.06 8.27
C TRP A 85 4.70 10.76 7.39
N GLN A 86 4.05 10.06 6.47
CA GLN A 86 2.96 10.57 5.64
C GLN A 86 1.78 11.05 6.47
N TYR A 87 1.40 10.31 7.51
CA TYR A 87 0.35 10.71 8.44
C TYR A 87 0.63 12.05 9.11
N ASN A 88 1.90 12.35 9.43
CA ASN A 88 2.30 13.62 10.00
C ASN A 88 2.29 14.78 8.97
N GLN A 89 2.33 14.49 7.67
CA GLN A 89 2.27 15.47 6.58
C GLN A 89 0.87 15.59 5.97
N TRP A 90 -0.09 14.81 6.43
CA TRP A 90 -1.43 14.77 5.87
C TRP A 90 -2.23 16.05 6.15
N CYS A 91 -2.83 16.63 5.09
CA CYS A 91 -3.63 17.85 5.19
C CYS A 91 -4.89 17.70 6.06
N GLY A 92 -5.44 16.50 6.20
CA GLY A 92 -6.58 16.21 7.08
C GLY A 92 -6.26 16.31 8.59
N ARG A 93 -4.99 16.42 8.95
CA ARG A 93 -4.56 16.58 10.34
C ARG A 93 -4.41 18.05 10.70
N THR A 94 -5.50 18.68 11.13
CA THR A 94 -5.61 20.13 11.38
C THR A 94 -4.61 20.70 12.39
N SER A 95 -4.01 19.88 13.26
CA SER A 95 -3.09 20.34 14.33
C SER A 95 -1.63 20.47 13.90
N THR A 96 -1.23 19.82 12.80
CA THR A 96 0.16 19.76 12.34
C THR A 96 0.34 20.02 10.84
N ALA A 97 -0.75 20.22 10.11
CA ALA A 97 -0.71 20.50 8.67
C ALA A 97 -0.02 21.84 8.41
N GLY A 98 1.21 21.79 7.90
CA GLY A 98 1.96 22.95 7.43
C GLY A 98 1.56 23.34 6.00
N PRO A 99 2.11 24.42 5.45
CA PRO A 99 1.81 24.88 4.07
C PRO A 99 2.27 23.87 2.99
N LEU A 100 3.01 22.86 3.36
CA LEU A 100 3.54 21.80 2.47
C LEU A 100 2.82 20.46 2.66
N CYS A 101 1.63 20.45 3.31
CA CYS A 101 0.85 19.24 3.45
C CYS A 101 0.41 18.68 2.07
N TYR A 102 0.10 17.40 2.00
CA TYR A 102 -0.42 16.74 0.81
C TYR A 102 -1.49 15.72 1.16
N GLU A 103 -2.34 15.42 0.19
CA GLU A 103 -3.37 14.41 0.36
C GLU A 103 -2.76 13.01 0.27
N VAL A 104 -2.99 12.21 1.30
CA VAL A 104 -2.62 10.78 1.33
C VAL A 104 -3.82 9.99 1.81
N ARG A 105 -4.10 8.88 1.18
CA ARG A 105 -5.22 8.01 1.55
C ARG A 105 -4.86 7.17 2.77
N ASP A 106 -5.58 7.37 3.86
CA ASP A 106 -5.57 6.56 5.09
C ASP A 106 -4.19 6.05 5.55
N PRO A 107 -3.17 6.94 5.65
CA PRO A 107 -1.79 6.51 5.92
C PRO A 107 -1.63 5.84 7.29
N ASN A 108 -2.49 6.17 8.25
CA ASN A 108 -2.49 5.53 9.57
C ASN A 108 -2.96 4.08 9.49
N ASP A 109 -3.99 3.79 8.72
CA ASP A 109 -4.53 2.44 8.56
C ASP A 109 -3.55 1.56 7.78
N LEU A 110 -2.89 2.11 6.76
CA LEU A 110 -1.81 1.43 6.04
C LEU A 110 -0.60 1.16 6.96
N ALA A 111 -0.26 2.07 7.88
CA ALA A 111 0.78 1.84 8.87
C ALA A 111 0.42 0.69 9.82
N MET A 112 -0.84 0.61 10.27
CA MET A 112 -1.34 -0.49 11.11
C MET A 112 -1.25 -1.84 10.41
N VAL A 113 -1.62 -1.91 9.15
CA VAL A 113 -1.51 -3.13 8.34
C VAL A 113 -0.04 -3.51 8.15
N ALA A 114 0.81 -2.55 7.79
CA ALA A 114 2.24 -2.79 7.59
C ALA A 114 2.92 -3.31 8.86
N ILE A 115 2.67 -2.71 10.04
CA ILE A 115 3.27 -3.16 11.29
C ILE A 115 2.76 -4.55 11.71
N ALA A 116 1.50 -4.88 11.42
CA ALA A 116 0.95 -6.22 11.69
C ALA A 116 1.68 -7.29 10.86
N PHE A 117 1.90 -7.04 9.56
CA PHE A 117 2.68 -7.93 8.70
C PHE A 117 4.16 -7.99 9.13
N ALA A 118 4.77 -6.87 9.50
CA ALA A 118 6.13 -6.84 10.03
C ALA A 118 6.27 -7.73 11.27
N GLY A 119 5.33 -7.61 12.22
CA GLY A 119 5.31 -8.42 13.44
C GLY A 119 5.10 -9.91 13.16
N ALA A 120 4.20 -10.26 12.24
CA ALA A 120 3.96 -11.63 11.84
C ALA A 120 5.20 -12.25 11.18
N CYS A 121 5.84 -11.54 10.24
CA CYS A 121 7.08 -11.98 9.60
C CYS A 121 8.22 -12.10 10.62
N PHE A 122 8.36 -11.15 11.53
CA PHE A 122 9.38 -11.20 12.58
C PHE A 122 9.19 -12.39 13.52
N GLY A 123 7.94 -12.67 13.95
CA GLY A 123 7.62 -13.84 14.76
C GLY A 123 7.90 -15.15 14.05
N PHE A 124 7.56 -15.24 12.76
CA PHE A 124 7.84 -16.42 11.94
C PHE A 124 9.35 -16.60 11.70
N LEU A 125 10.10 -15.50 11.52
CA LEU A 125 11.55 -15.51 11.29
C LEU A 125 12.29 -16.23 12.41
N TRP A 126 11.81 -16.19 13.66
CA TRP A 126 12.42 -16.88 14.79
C TRP A 126 12.56 -18.39 14.58
N TRP A 127 11.61 -19.00 13.84
CA TRP A 127 11.61 -20.42 13.54
C TRP A 127 12.10 -20.73 12.13
N ASN A 128 12.09 -19.75 11.23
CA ASN A 128 12.52 -19.86 9.84
C ASN A 128 14.00 -19.48 9.64
N ALA A 129 14.64 -18.81 10.63
CA ALA A 129 16.06 -18.51 10.60
C ALA A 129 16.90 -19.81 10.63
N LYS A 130 18.07 -19.75 10.00
CA LYS A 130 18.96 -20.90 9.83
C LYS A 130 19.45 -21.48 11.18
N PRO A 131 19.33 -22.79 11.43
CA PRO A 131 18.68 -23.80 10.58
C PRO A 131 17.16 -23.75 10.71
N ALA A 132 16.47 -23.62 9.58
CA ALA A 132 15.03 -23.47 9.56
C ALA A 132 14.32 -24.70 10.13
N LYS A 133 13.40 -24.48 11.07
CA LYS A 133 12.54 -25.52 11.65
C LYS A 133 11.17 -25.58 10.96
N ILE A 134 10.77 -24.48 10.34
CA ILE A 134 9.52 -24.36 9.57
C ILE A 134 9.79 -23.58 8.29
N PHE A 135 9.05 -23.90 7.24
CA PHE A 135 9.12 -23.24 5.94
C PHE A 135 7.79 -22.57 5.62
N MET A 136 7.85 -21.43 4.95
CA MET A 136 6.67 -20.63 4.62
C MET A 136 5.81 -21.28 3.54
N GLY A 137 6.45 -21.86 2.53
CA GLY A 137 5.82 -22.42 1.34
C GLY A 137 5.19 -21.36 0.43
N ASP A 138 4.80 -21.77 -0.78
CA ASP A 138 4.32 -20.88 -1.84
C ASP A 138 3.09 -20.06 -1.43
N THR A 139 2.18 -20.65 -0.67
CA THR A 139 0.96 -19.94 -0.21
C THR A 139 1.31 -18.73 0.68
N GLY A 140 2.26 -18.91 1.59
CA GLY A 140 2.68 -17.84 2.50
C GLY A 140 3.46 -16.75 1.77
N SER A 141 4.43 -17.12 0.95
CA SER A 141 5.28 -16.20 0.20
C SER A 141 4.46 -15.37 -0.82
N MET A 142 3.55 -16.01 -1.55
CA MET A 142 2.65 -15.30 -2.48
C MET A 142 1.68 -14.36 -1.76
N ALA A 143 1.14 -14.77 -0.60
CA ALA A 143 0.25 -13.91 0.19
C ALA A 143 0.97 -12.66 0.71
N ILE A 144 2.21 -12.81 1.20
CA ILE A 144 3.05 -11.69 1.64
C ILE A 144 3.37 -10.76 0.46
N GLY A 145 3.72 -11.32 -0.70
CA GLY A 145 3.96 -10.54 -1.90
C GLY A 145 2.74 -9.74 -2.35
N ALA A 146 1.55 -10.35 -2.32
CA ALA A 146 0.30 -9.64 -2.61
C ALA A 146 0.00 -8.52 -1.60
N ALA A 147 0.30 -8.73 -0.31
CA ALA A 147 0.17 -7.69 0.71
C ALA A 147 1.14 -6.52 0.48
N LEU A 148 2.39 -6.80 0.05
CA LEU A 148 3.34 -5.76 -0.35
C LEU A 148 2.85 -4.95 -1.56
N ALA A 149 2.28 -5.62 -2.56
CA ALA A 149 1.68 -4.95 -3.71
C ALA A 149 0.50 -4.03 -3.30
N GLY A 150 -0.27 -4.42 -2.29
CA GLY A 150 -1.38 -3.60 -1.78
C GLY A 150 -0.93 -2.39 -0.96
N LEU A 151 0.31 -2.38 -0.46
CA LEU A 151 0.88 -1.26 0.30
C LEU A 151 1.69 -0.30 -0.58
N SER A 152 2.09 -0.73 -1.79
CA SER A 152 2.91 0.05 -2.72
C SER A 152 2.04 0.82 -3.72
#